data_cc8f32568dd7aeab26dab0c669ea9862
#
_entry.id   cc8f32568dd7aeab26dab0c669ea9862
#
_cell.length_a   1.000
_cell.length_b   1.000
_cell.length_c   1.000
_cell.angle_alpha   90.00
_cell.angle_beta   90.00
_cell.angle_gamma   90.00
#
_symmetry.space_group_name_H-M   'P 1'
#
loop_
_entity.id
_entity.type
_entity.pdbx_description
1 polymer ?
#
loop_
_entity_poly.entity_id
_entity_poly.type
_entity_poly.pdbx_seq_one_letter_code
_entity_poly.pdbx_strand_id
1 'polypeptide(L)'
;MATTARPPLDARPPWVVVINAASGRQEGEAIAGFIRDALGEAGIQGSIRLVSHAEEIPGIAEQAARQARERHGILVGVGGDGTLSAVAAAAIRAGAAFSAVPGGTFNYFGRSHGFPEEPQAAIRAVLHGELRPIQVGQVNGQVFLVNASFGLYPQLLEDREAFKRQWGRSRPAGEHFRQHPLFH
;
A
#
# COMPACT_ATOMS: atom_id res chain seq x y z
N MET A 1 -2.98 -23.63 -22.29
CA MET A 1 -2.29 -22.34 -22.05
C MET A 1 -3.04 -21.29 -22.83
N ALA A 2 -3.83 -20.45 -22.17
CA ALA A 2 -4.58 -19.38 -22.84
C ALA A 2 -3.66 -18.16 -22.91
N THR A 3 -3.26 -17.80 -24.13
CA THR A 3 -2.55 -16.55 -24.44
C THR A 3 -3.55 -15.42 -24.25
N THR A 4 -3.43 -14.71 -23.12
CA THR A 4 -4.22 -13.48 -22.90
C THR A 4 -3.68 -12.42 -23.85
N ALA A 5 -4.45 -12.08 -24.88
CA ALA A 5 -4.11 -11.01 -25.80
C ALA A 5 -3.89 -9.72 -25.03
N ARG A 6 -2.73 -9.11 -25.26
CA ARG A 6 -2.37 -7.79 -24.72
C ARG A 6 -3.36 -6.76 -25.30
N PRO A 7 -4.00 -5.91 -24.46
CA PRO A 7 -4.87 -4.87 -25.00
C PRO A 7 -4.09 -3.91 -25.90
N PRO A 8 -4.74 -3.25 -26.86
CA PRO A 8 -4.08 -2.32 -27.77
C PRO A 8 -3.35 -1.22 -27.01
N LEU A 9 -2.15 -0.88 -27.48
CA LEU A 9 -1.19 0.06 -26.86
C LEU A 9 -1.72 1.51 -26.71
N ASP A 10 -2.88 1.84 -27.27
CA ASP A 10 -3.39 3.21 -27.36
C ASP A 10 -4.36 3.61 -26.23
N ALA A 11 -4.84 2.67 -25.43
CA ALA A 11 -5.70 2.98 -24.29
C ALA A 11 -4.93 2.76 -22.99
N ARG A 12 -4.60 3.85 -22.29
CA ARG A 12 -4.03 3.78 -20.94
C ARG A 12 -5.00 3.03 -20.01
N PRO A 13 -4.51 2.03 -19.24
CA PRO A 13 -5.38 1.22 -18.39
C PRO A 13 -6.08 2.07 -17.34
N PRO A 14 -7.39 1.86 -17.08
CA PRO A 14 -8.10 2.59 -16.03
C PRO A 14 -7.55 2.26 -14.65
N TRP A 15 -7.66 3.21 -13.73
CA TRP A 15 -7.21 3.03 -12.34
C TRP A 15 -8.39 2.72 -11.42
N VAL A 16 -8.17 1.76 -10.54
CA VAL A 16 -9.03 1.54 -9.37
C VAL A 16 -8.18 1.80 -8.13
N VAL A 17 -8.48 2.87 -7.42
CA VAL A 17 -7.63 3.40 -6.33
C VAL A 17 -8.26 3.11 -4.98
N VAL A 18 -7.47 2.60 -4.04
CA VAL A 18 -7.84 2.42 -2.64
C VAL A 18 -6.91 3.28 -1.79
N ILE A 19 -7.47 4.27 -1.11
CA ILE A 19 -6.74 5.21 -0.24
C ILE A 19 -7.05 4.92 1.21
N ASN A 20 -6.03 4.68 2.01
CA ASN A 20 -6.17 4.59 3.46
C ASN A 20 -6.18 6.01 4.07
N ALA A 21 -7.34 6.45 4.51
CA ALA A 21 -7.55 7.73 5.19
C ALA A 21 -7.70 7.59 6.72
N ALA A 22 -7.42 6.40 7.29
CA ALA A 22 -7.55 6.17 8.73
C ALA A 22 -6.58 7.01 9.58
N SER A 23 -5.43 7.43 9.02
CA SER A 23 -4.47 8.33 9.69
C SER A 23 -4.77 9.81 9.54
N GLY A 24 -5.65 10.20 8.59
CA GLY A 24 -6.00 11.59 8.32
C GLY A 24 -6.96 11.71 7.14
N ARG A 25 -8.25 11.94 7.44
CA ARG A 25 -9.29 12.05 6.40
C ARG A 25 -9.04 13.21 5.44
N GLN A 26 -8.65 14.36 5.97
CA GLN A 26 -8.39 15.56 5.15
C GLN A 26 -7.23 15.35 4.18
N GLU A 27 -6.16 14.68 4.63
CA GLU A 27 -5.02 14.33 3.78
C GLU A 27 -5.43 13.32 2.70
N GLY A 28 -6.21 12.30 3.06
CA GLY A 28 -6.76 11.33 2.12
C GLY A 28 -7.63 11.97 1.04
N GLU A 29 -8.48 12.93 1.39
CA GLU A 29 -9.32 13.69 0.45
C GLU A 29 -8.46 14.57 -0.47
N ALA A 30 -7.41 15.22 0.05
CA ALA A 30 -6.46 16.00 -0.76
C ALA A 30 -5.74 15.12 -1.80
N ILE A 31 -5.26 13.95 -1.39
CA ILE A 31 -4.64 12.98 -2.30
C ILE A 31 -5.64 12.48 -3.34
N ALA A 32 -6.88 12.18 -2.95
CA ALA A 32 -7.94 11.78 -3.87
C ALA A 32 -8.26 12.87 -4.90
N GLY A 33 -8.27 14.13 -4.49
CA GLY A 33 -8.41 15.28 -5.38
C GLY A 33 -7.30 15.32 -6.43
N PHE A 34 -6.05 15.27 -5.97
CA PHE A 34 -4.89 15.28 -6.86
C PHE A 34 -4.88 14.11 -7.85
N ILE A 35 -5.22 12.89 -7.40
CA ILE A 35 -5.33 11.72 -8.30
C ILE A 35 -6.41 11.97 -9.36
N ARG A 36 -7.57 12.51 -8.98
CA ARG A 36 -8.69 12.77 -9.91
C ARG A 36 -8.28 13.75 -10.99
N ASP A 37 -7.62 14.85 -10.61
CA ASP A 37 -7.14 15.86 -11.52
C ASP A 37 -6.08 15.30 -12.47
N ALA A 38 -5.09 14.59 -11.93
CA ALA A 38 -4.02 13.97 -12.73
C ALA A 38 -4.52 12.89 -13.72
N LEU A 39 -5.51 12.10 -13.32
CA LEU A 39 -6.17 11.15 -14.23
C LEU A 39 -6.99 11.87 -15.31
N GLY A 40 -7.69 12.94 -14.95
CA GLY A 40 -8.45 13.77 -15.89
C GLY A 40 -7.55 14.41 -16.95
N GLU A 41 -6.44 15.02 -16.55
CA GLU A 41 -5.43 15.59 -17.45
C GLU A 41 -4.80 14.52 -18.38
N ALA A 42 -4.60 13.31 -17.86
CA ALA A 42 -4.06 12.19 -18.63
C ALA A 42 -5.09 11.48 -19.52
N GLY A 43 -6.38 11.82 -19.43
CA GLY A 43 -7.46 11.12 -20.14
C GLY A 43 -7.68 9.68 -19.65
N ILE A 44 -7.30 9.37 -18.41
CA ILE A 44 -7.41 8.03 -17.83
C ILE A 44 -8.68 7.94 -16.99
N GLN A 45 -9.47 6.90 -17.20
CA GLN A 45 -10.61 6.61 -16.33
C GLN A 45 -10.14 6.14 -14.98
N GLY A 46 -10.78 6.63 -13.89
CA GLY A 46 -10.45 6.20 -12.54
C GLY A 46 -11.66 6.09 -11.63
N SER A 47 -11.58 5.16 -10.67
CA SER A 47 -12.49 5.11 -9.53
C SER A 47 -11.68 5.13 -8.25
N ILE A 48 -12.07 5.95 -7.28
CA ILE A 48 -11.35 6.18 -6.03
C ILE A 48 -12.23 5.76 -4.86
N ARG A 49 -11.65 4.96 -3.96
CA ARG A 49 -12.29 4.51 -2.70
C ARG A 49 -11.46 5.04 -1.54
N LEU A 50 -12.06 5.92 -0.77
CA LEU A 50 -11.49 6.45 0.46
C LEU A 50 -11.92 5.55 1.62
N VAL A 51 -10.98 5.00 2.38
CA VAL A 51 -11.24 4.07 3.48
C VAL A 51 -10.86 4.74 4.80
N SER A 52 -11.84 4.98 5.65
CA SER A 52 -11.63 5.66 6.94
C SER A 52 -11.26 4.71 8.08
N HIS A 53 -11.52 3.41 7.92
CA HIS A 53 -11.25 2.39 8.92
C HIS A 53 -10.30 1.35 8.34
N ALA A 54 -9.11 1.20 8.93
CA ALA A 54 -8.05 0.35 8.40
C ALA A 54 -8.45 -1.13 8.28
N GLU A 55 -9.33 -1.60 9.14
CA GLU A 55 -9.88 -2.97 9.14
C GLU A 55 -10.76 -3.28 7.92
N GLU A 56 -11.29 -2.27 7.24
CA GLU A 56 -12.10 -2.43 6.03
C GLU A 56 -11.24 -2.59 4.76
N ILE A 57 -9.96 -2.21 4.83
CA ILE A 57 -9.06 -2.20 3.66
C ILE A 57 -9.02 -3.56 2.95
N PRO A 58 -8.88 -4.72 3.62
CA PRO A 58 -8.81 -5.99 2.92
C PRO A 58 -10.05 -6.29 2.07
N GLY A 59 -11.24 -6.08 2.62
CA GLY A 59 -12.51 -6.31 1.91
C GLY A 59 -12.74 -5.36 0.75
N ILE A 60 -12.42 -4.07 0.94
CA ILE A 60 -12.51 -3.03 -0.10
C ILE A 60 -11.48 -3.28 -1.20
N ALA A 61 -10.26 -3.68 -0.85
CA ALA A 61 -9.22 -4.01 -1.79
C ALA A 61 -9.59 -5.21 -2.67
N GLU A 62 -10.25 -6.23 -2.13
CA GLU A 62 -10.72 -7.36 -2.92
C GLU A 62 -11.78 -6.97 -3.97
N GLN A 63 -12.73 -6.12 -3.58
CA GLN A 63 -13.72 -5.60 -4.52
C GLN A 63 -13.06 -4.73 -5.61
N ALA A 64 -12.12 -3.87 -5.21
CA ALA A 64 -11.37 -3.01 -6.11
C ALA A 64 -10.49 -3.84 -7.07
N ALA A 65 -9.87 -4.92 -6.58
CA ALA A 65 -9.05 -5.82 -7.40
C ALA A 65 -9.86 -6.53 -8.48
N ARG A 66 -11.05 -7.04 -8.13
CA ARG A 66 -11.97 -7.62 -9.11
C ARG A 66 -12.36 -6.60 -10.18
N GLN A 67 -12.75 -5.40 -9.77
CA GLN A 67 -13.09 -4.31 -10.70
C GLN A 67 -11.92 -3.94 -11.62
N ALA A 68 -10.69 -3.86 -11.08
CA ALA A 68 -9.50 -3.60 -11.88
C ALA A 68 -9.26 -4.72 -12.90
N ARG A 69 -9.39 -5.99 -12.48
CA ARG A 69 -9.25 -7.14 -13.37
C ARG A 69 -10.27 -7.14 -14.52
N GLU A 70 -11.54 -6.92 -14.20
CA GLU A 70 -12.64 -6.87 -15.17
C GLU A 70 -12.46 -5.77 -16.22
N ARG A 71 -11.90 -4.64 -15.81
CA ARG A 71 -11.64 -3.49 -16.68
C ARG A 71 -10.27 -3.51 -17.37
N HIS A 72 -9.48 -4.56 -17.19
CA HIS A 72 -8.07 -4.61 -17.63
C HIS A 72 -7.26 -3.41 -17.11
N GLY A 73 -7.59 -2.95 -15.92
CA GLY A 73 -7.01 -1.77 -15.27
C GLY A 73 -5.93 -2.10 -14.27
N ILE A 74 -5.50 -1.07 -13.54
CA ILE A 74 -4.49 -1.14 -12.48
C ILE A 74 -5.17 -0.88 -11.15
N LEU A 75 -4.92 -1.75 -10.16
CA LEU A 75 -5.27 -1.50 -8.77
C LEU A 75 -4.15 -0.67 -8.13
N VAL A 76 -4.46 0.52 -7.65
CA VAL A 76 -3.49 1.42 -7.02
C VAL A 76 -3.78 1.52 -5.53
N GLY A 77 -2.83 1.11 -4.71
CA GLY A 77 -2.89 1.28 -3.25
C GLY A 77 -2.22 2.58 -2.82
N VAL A 78 -2.87 3.35 -1.95
CA VAL A 78 -2.33 4.58 -1.36
C VAL A 78 -2.30 4.44 0.16
N GLY A 79 -1.11 4.47 0.75
CA GLY A 79 -0.93 4.33 2.20
C GLY A 79 0.41 3.75 2.60
N GLY A 80 0.54 3.34 3.85
CA GLY A 80 1.75 2.70 4.38
C GLY A 80 1.89 1.24 3.96
N ASP A 81 3.04 0.62 4.30
CA ASP A 81 3.42 -0.74 3.89
C ASP A 81 2.34 -1.81 4.20
N GLY A 82 1.62 -1.70 5.32
CA GLY A 82 0.51 -2.60 5.66
C GLY A 82 -0.66 -2.49 4.70
N THR A 83 -1.06 -1.26 4.33
CA THR A 83 -2.09 -0.99 3.32
C THR A 83 -1.67 -1.54 1.97
N LEU A 84 -0.44 -1.23 1.55
CA LEU A 84 0.09 -1.68 0.26
C LEU A 84 0.15 -3.20 0.18
N SER A 85 0.54 -3.90 1.26
CA SER A 85 0.55 -5.36 1.32
C SER A 85 -0.86 -5.96 1.19
N ALA A 86 -1.88 -5.38 1.85
CA ALA A 86 -3.26 -5.83 1.73
C ALA A 86 -3.82 -5.66 0.32
N VAL A 87 -3.55 -4.49 -0.31
CA VAL A 87 -3.97 -4.20 -1.69
C VAL A 87 -3.25 -5.09 -2.69
N ALA A 88 -1.95 -5.31 -2.54
CA ALA A 88 -1.18 -6.22 -3.39
C ALA A 88 -1.67 -7.67 -3.27
N ALA A 89 -1.98 -8.14 -2.05
CA ALA A 89 -2.55 -9.47 -1.84
C ALA A 89 -3.88 -9.65 -2.57
N ALA A 90 -4.75 -8.64 -2.55
CA ALA A 90 -6.01 -8.64 -3.29
C ALA A 90 -5.77 -8.65 -4.82
N ALA A 91 -4.82 -7.85 -5.30
CA ALA A 91 -4.44 -7.84 -6.73
C ALA A 91 -3.94 -9.20 -7.20
N ILE A 92 -3.07 -9.86 -6.43
CA ILE A 92 -2.54 -11.20 -6.73
C ILE A 92 -3.68 -12.22 -6.83
N ARG A 93 -4.59 -12.25 -5.83
CA ARG A 93 -5.73 -13.18 -5.84
C ARG A 93 -6.65 -12.96 -7.04
N ALA A 94 -6.88 -11.72 -7.45
CA ALA A 94 -7.72 -11.39 -8.60
C ALA A 94 -6.99 -11.50 -9.95
N GLY A 95 -5.67 -11.62 -9.98
CA GLY A 95 -4.87 -11.54 -11.20
C GLY A 95 -4.90 -10.15 -11.84
N ALA A 96 -4.99 -9.08 -11.02
CA ALA A 96 -4.96 -7.69 -11.47
C ALA A 96 -3.54 -7.13 -11.41
N ALA A 97 -3.24 -6.15 -12.26
CA ALA A 97 -2.02 -5.35 -12.12
C ALA A 97 -2.11 -4.47 -10.85
N PHE A 98 -0.98 -4.27 -10.18
CA PHE A 98 -0.89 -3.48 -8.96
C PHE A 98 0.13 -2.35 -9.10
N SER A 99 -0.16 -1.22 -8.48
CA SER A 99 0.80 -0.16 -8.25
C SER A 99 0.59 0.48 -6.88
N ALA A 100 1.54 1.29 -6.43
CA ALA A 100 1.58 1.85 -5.09
C ALA A 100 1.91 3.34 -5.09
N VAL A 101 1.24 4.07 -4.19
CA VAL A 101 1.60 5.43 -3.79
C VAL A 101 1.92 5.38 -2.30
N PRO A 102 3.22 5.47 -1.92
CA PRO A 102 3.63 5.43 -0.53
C PRO A 102 3.05 6.61 0.25
N GLY A 103 2.42 6.34 1.39
CA GLY A 103 1.79 7.35 2.24
C GLY A 103 1.92 7.00 3.74
N GLY A 104 2.91 6.21 4.11
CA GLY A 104 3.19 5.80 5.49
C GLY A 104 4.47 6.44 6.04
N THR A 105 4.85 6.00 7.24
CA THR A 105 6.06 6.52 7.92
C THR A 105 7.35 5.94 7.36
N PHE A 106 7.39 4.64 7.04
CA PHE A 106 8.61 3.94 6.62
C PHE A 106 8.73 3.76 5.11
N ASN A 107 7.62 3.42 4.45
CA ASN A 107 7.52 3.27 3.00
C ASN A 107 8.61 2.35 2.41
N TYR A 108 8.91 1.24 3.09
CA TYR A 108 9.97 0.31 2.68
C TYR A 108 9.76 -0.24 1.27
N PHE A 109 8.50 -0.60 0.94
CA PHE A 109 8.17 -1.06 -0.42
C PHE A 109 8.46 0.03 -1.46
N GLY A 110 7.97 1.24 -1.21
CA GLY A 110 8.18 2.37 -2.13
C GLY A 110 9.67 2.65 -2.35
N ARG A 111 10.45 2.73 -1.28
CA ARG A 111 11.89 2.97 -1.33
C ARG A 111 12.65 1.88 -2.09
N SER A 112 12.33 0.61 -1.84
CA SER A 112 13.00 -0.51 -2.50
C SER A 112 12.72 -0.60 -4.00
N HIS A 113 11.62 0.02 -4.47
CA HIS A 113 11.23 0.05 -5.87
C HIS A 113 11.40 1.42 -6.54
N GLY A 114 12.05 2.37 -5.84
CA GLY A 114 12.35 3.69 -6.40
C GLY A 114 11.15 4.62 -6.54
N PHE A 115 10.06 4.39 -5.79
CA PHE A 115 8.95 5.35 -5.76
C PHE A 115 9.35 6.61 -5.01
N PRO A 116 8.97 7.80 -5.51
CA PRO A 116 9.11 9.04 -4.76
C PRO A 116 8.40 8.98 -3.41
N GLU A 117 8.98 9.60 -2.39
CA GLU A 117 8.36 9.66 -1.05
C GLU A 117 7.19 10.66 -1.00
N GLU A 118 7.25 11.70 -1.81
CA GLU A 118 6.18 12.69 -1.92
C GLU A 118 5.01 12.11 -2.74
N PRO A 119 3.77 12.08 -2.18
CA PRO A 119 2.64 11.40 -2.81
C PRO A 119 2.31 11.89 -4.22
N GLN A 120 2.37 13.20 -4.47
CA GLN A 120 2.07 13.76 -5.79
C GLN A 120 3.14 13.35 -6.83
N ALA A 121 4.40 13.31 -6.44
CA ALA A 121 5.48 12.83 -7.30
C ALA A 121 5.33 11.33 -7.59
N ALA A 122 4.93 10.53 -6.57
CA ALA A 122 4.65 9.11 -6.75
C ALA A 122 3.48 8.87 -7.71
N ILE A 123 2.40 9.64 -7.59
CA ILE A 123 1.25 9.56 -8.52
C ILE A 123 1.69 9.84 -9.96
N ARG A 124 2.48 10.91 -10.17
CA ARG A 124 3.04 11.21 -11.50
C ARG A 124 3.94 10.09 -12.01
N ALA A 125 4.76 9.50 -11.16
CA ALA A 125 5.62 8.36 -11.52
C ALA A 125 4.79 7.14 -11.96
N VAL A 126 3.69 6.85 -11.26
CA VAL A 126 2.78 5.76 -11.64
C VAL A 126 2.09 6.04 -12.98
N LEU A 127 1.69 7.29 -13.24
CA LEU A 127 1.05 7.70 -14.51
C LEU A 127 1.95 7.48 -15.74
N HIS A 128 3.25 7.65 -15.57
CA HIS A 128 4.25 7.51 -16.64
C HIS A 128 5.05 6.21 -16.56
N GLY A 129 4.76 5.37 -15.56
CA GLY A 129 5.47 4.13 -15.31
C GLY A 129 5.07 3.00 -16.24
N GLU A 130 5.90 1.96 -16.23
CA GLU A 130 5.66 0.71 -16.94
C GLU A 130 5.35 -0.41 -15.93
N LEU A 131 4.44 -1.30 -16.30
CA LEU A 131 4.17 -2.50 -15.52
C LEU A 131 5.32 -3.50 -15.66
N ARG A 132 5.90 -3.91 -14.54
CA ARG A 132 6.98 -4.90 -14.49
C ARG A 132 6.62 -6.03 -13.53
N PRO A 133 7.02 -7.28 -13.82
CA PRO A 133 6.88 -8.36 -12.86
C PRO A 133 7.79 -8.09 -11.65
N ILE A 134 7.24 -8.25 -10.46
CA ILE A 134 7.99 -8.20 -9.19
C ILE A 134 7.82 -9.50 -8.43
N GLN A 135 8.80 -9.84 -7.61
CA GLN A 135 8.70 -10.94 -6.67
C GLN A 135 8.05 -10.48 -5.38
N VAL A 136 7.15 -11.29 -4.84
CA VAL A 136 6.52 -11.08 -3.54
C VAL A 136 6.75 -12.29 -2.66
N GLY A 137 6.84 -12.07 -1.34
CA GLY A 137 6.89 -13.16 -0.38
C GLY A 137 5.49 -13.61 0.04
N GLN A 138 5.36 -14.90 0.39
CA GLN A 138 4.13 -15.45 0.95
C GLN A 138 4.44 -16.43 2.08
N VAL A 139 3.73 -16.29 3.20
CA VAL A 139 3.81 -17.20 4.35
C VAL A 139 2.40 -17.51 4.83
N ASN A 140 2.07 -18.80 4.94
CA ASN A 140 0.74 -19.26 5.35
C ASN A 140 -0.40 -18.59 4.58
N GLY A 141 -0.24 -18.36 3.29
CA GLY A 141 -1.22 -17.69 2.44
C GLY A 141 -1.25 -16.17 2.54
N GLN A 142 -0.50 -15.56 3.46
CA GLN A 142 -0.38 -14.11 3.59
C GLN A 142 0.76 -13.58 2.73
N VAL A 143 0.46 -12.62 1.87
CA VAL A 143 1.43 -11.91 1.03
C VAL A 143 2.09 -10.81 1.84
N PHE A 144 3.40 -10.67 1.68
CA PHE A 144 4.15 -9.53 2.20
C PHE A 144 5.04 -8.94 1.10
N LEU A 145 5.14 -7.61 1.08
CA LEU A 145 5.91 -6.85 0.08
C LEU A 145 7.33 -6.54 0.55
N VAL A 146 7.57 -6.53 1.86
CA VAL A 146 8.82 -6.07 2.46
C VAL A 146 9.52 -7.20 3.21
N ASN A 147 8.97 -7.63 4.35
CA ASN A 147 9.56 -8.66 5.18
C ASN A 147 8.51 -9.44 5.97
N ALA A 148 8.88 -10.65 6.38
CA ALA A 148 8.16 -11.44 7.37
C ALA A 148 9.14 -11.79 8.49
N SER A 149 8.72 -11.63 9.75
CA SER A 149 9.54 -11.90 10.93
C SER A 149 8.98 -13.06 11.72
N PHE A 150 9.85 -13.92 12.24
CA PHE A 150 9.51 -15.10 13.02
C PHE A 150 10.23 -15.10 14.37
N GLY A 151 9.65 -15.78 15.35
CA GLY A 151 10.28 -15.97 16.66
C GLY A 151 10.08 -14.79 17.61
N LEU A 152 11.15 -14.37 18.29
CA LEU A 152 11.10 -13.38 19.37
C LEU A 152 10.70 -11.97 18.90
N TYR A 153 11.04 -11.59 17.68
CA TYR A 153 10.80 -10.25 17.16
C TYR A 153 9.31 -9.85 17.11
N PRO A 154 8.38 -10.69 16.65
CA PRO A 154 6.96 -10.41 16.75
C PRO A 154 6.46 -10.14 18.17
N GLN A 155 6.91 -10.93 19.14
CA GLN A 155 6.55 -10.74 20.56
C GLN A 155 7.01 -9.38 21.08
N LEU A 156 8.23 -8.96 20.76
CA LEU A 156 8.74 -7.63 21.15
C LEU A 156 7.93 -6.48 20.54
N LEU A 157 7.40 -6.66 19.32
CA LEU A 157 6.53 -5.68 18.70
C LEU A 157 5.15 -5.62 19.36
N GLU A 158 4.56 -6.77 19.68
CA GLU A 158 3.28 -6.86 20.40
C GLU A 158 3.37 -6.23 21.79
N ASP A 159 4.43 -6.51 22.54
CA ASP A 159 4.71 -5.92 23.83
C ASP A 159 4.86 -4.39 23.75
N ARG A 160 5.57 -3.90 22.73
CA ARG A 160 5.70 -2.46 22.47
C ARG A 160 4.37 -1.79 22.15
N GLU A 161 3.53 -2.41 21.33
CA GLU A 161 2.20 -1.88 21.00
C GLU A 161 1.24 -1.96 22.20
N ALA A 162 1.31 -3.02 23.00
CA ALA A 162 0.58 -3.15 24.27
C ALA A 162 0.99 -2.04 25.25
N PHE A 163 2.29 -1.79 25.39
CA PHE A 163 2.84 -0.71 26.23
C PHE A 163 2.37 0.66 25.77
N LYS A 164 2.41 0.95 24.45
CA LYS A 164 1.90 2.21 23.89
C LYS A 164 0.40 2.41 24.13
N ARG A 165 -0.40 1.35 24.08
CA ARG A 165 -1.84 1.40 24.37
C ARG A 165 -2.12 1.70 25.84
N GLN A 166 -1.30 1.15 26.74
CA GLN A 166 -1.48 1.29 28.18
C GLN A 166 -0.97 2.63 28.73
N TRP A 167 0.13 3.16 28.18
CA TRP A 167 0.86 4.32 28.73
C TRP A 167 0.89 5.55 27.81
N GLY A 168 0.22 5.50 26.66
CA GLY A 168 0.20 6.59 25.68
C GLY A 168 1.54 6.79 24.94
N ARG A 169 1.57 7.78 24.04
CA ARG A 169 2.76 8.12 23.24
C ARG A 169 3.78 8.97 24.02
N SER A 170 4.07 8.67 25.26
CA SER A 170 5.17 9.31 25.95
C SER A 170 6.49 8.82 25.36
N ARG A 171 7.28 9.73 24.77
CA ARG A 171 8.68 9.47 24.40
C ARG A 171 9.39 9.05 25.69
N PRO A 172 9.97 7.86 25.82
CA PRO A 172 10.92 7.60 26.86
C PRO A 172 12.15 8.45 26.56
N ALA A 173 12.49 9.37 27.46
CA ALA A 173 13.79 10.02 27.46
C ALA A 173 14.86 8.91 27.46
N GLY A 174 15.89 9.06 26.61
CA GLY A 174 16.88 8.03 26.27
C GLY A 174 17.81 7.55 27.37
N GLU A 175 17.40 7.53 28.64
CA GLU A 175 18.28 7.17 29.76
C GLU A 175 17.97 5.82 30.42
N HIS A 176 16.86 5.16 30.14
CA HIS A 176 16.51 3.89 30.83
C HIS A 176 16.84 2.61 30.06
N PHE A 177 17.41 2.69 28.84
CA PHE A 177 17.76 1.51 28.05
C PHE A 177 19.14 0.90 28.41
N ARG A 178 19.89 1.48 29.36
CA ARG A 178 21.25 1.01 29.73
C ARG A 178 21.32 -0.04 30.84
N GLN A 179 20.20 -0.52 31.37
CA GLN A 179 20.25 -1.45 32.51
C GLN A 179 19.50 -2.77 32.30
N HIS A 180 19.28 -3.21 31.07
CA HIS A 180 18.75 -4.55 30.87
C HIS A 180 19.91 -5.55 30.65
N PRO A 181 20.03 -6.62 31.46
CA PRO A 181 21.19 -7.53 31.45
C PRO A 181 21.31 -8.45 30.21
N LEU A 182 20.55 -8.20 29.16
CA LEU A 182 20.58 -8.97 27.90
C LEU A 182 21.41 -8.32 26.78
N PHE A 183 22.10 -7.20 27.06
CA PHE A 183 22.97 -6.53 26.08
C PHE A 183 24.41 -6.44 26.61
N HIS A 184 25.06 -7.57 26.69
CA HIS A 184 26.52 -7.70 26.74
C HIS A 184 26.96 -8.72 25.69
#